data_0737421e238e413f57a045e194621bb6
#
_entry.id   0737421e238e413f57a045e194621bb6
#
_cell.length_a   1.000
_cell.length_b   1.000
_cell.length_c   1.000
_cell.angle_alpha   90.00
_cell.angle_beta   90.00
_cell.angle_gamma   90.00
#
_symmetry.space_group_name_H-M   'P 1'
#
loop_
_entity.id
_entity.type
_entity.pdbx_description
1 polymer ?
#
loop_
_entity_poly.entity_id
_entity_poly.type
_entity_poly.pdbx_seq_one_letter_code
_entity_poly.pdbx_strand_id
1 'polypeptide(L)'
;VLAVYNKQGGGGKELLLSRSTDGGRTWSEAQPIPGIEHCSIYPGSLTTLSTGRIVLQWSCYHSEGGRLWRQPQFCSSDDNGRTWSTVREIPLPDLTNYTCLRHPLLELAPNRWVLPLYDRTIIFNPDTLQIEPFGDERRHGLVPIVKTRQGTFLSGAPVASAGMPISTPVNLVRGLRSIDQGRTWQALQALPTFGVAGYDLTVLQNGWIVLTSIVYGIGQDGEWAYQLSISRDDGRTWEFDRTMTIYNPGRRIAGRGWPRTVQLDHETLGTLFYDLDATQAGGPGVFFIRTPIRALDVPAAQGLAPN
;
A
#
# COMPACT_ATOMS: atom_id res chain seq x y z
N VAL A 1 -1.54 -14.09 9.77
CA VAL A 1 -1.23 -12.76 9.20
C VAL A 1 0.26 -12.48 9.34
N LEU A 2 0.86 -11.86 8.32
CA LEU A 2 2.24 -11.38 8.36
C LEU A 2 2.23 -9.85 8.24
N ALA A 3 3.08 -9.19 9.00
CA ALA A 3 3.32 -7.76 8.92
C ALA A 3 4.81 -7.51 8.68
N VAL A 4 5.11 -6.76 7.63
CA VAL A 4 6.46 -6.34 7.28
C VAL A 4 6.56 -4.82 7.42
N TYR A 5 7.59 -4.35 8.08
CA TYR A 5 7.83 -2.94 8.30
C TYR A 5 9.32 -2.66 8.56
N ASN A 6 9.70 -1.40 8.43
CA ASN A 6 11.07 -0.97 8.68
C ASN A 6 11.28 -0.61 10.14
N LYS A 7 12.43 -0.97 10.70
CA LYS A 7 12.87 -0.41 11.97
C LYS A 7 13.28 1.04 11.74
N GLN A 8 12.62 1.97 12.41
CA GLN A 8 13.04 3.37 12.45
C GLN A 8 14.01 3.62 13.62
N GLY A 9 15.09 4.31 13.32
CA GLY A 9 16.15 4.63 14.27
C GLY A 9 17.49 4.04 13.84
N GLY A 10 18.53 4.85 13.76
CA GLY A 10 19.91 4.40 13.46
C GLY A 10 20.20 3.99 12.03
N GLY A 11 19.48 4.54 11.05
CA GLY A 11 19.81 4.33 9.63
C GLY A 11 18.94 3.33 8.90
N GLY A 12 17.81 2.87 9.48
CA GLY A 12 16.70 2.19 8.80
C GLY A 12 17.07 1.06 7.83
N LYS A 13 17.95 0.14 8.24
CA LYS A 13 18.55 -0.84 7.34
C LYS A 13 17.93 -2.23 7.39
N GLU A 14 16.89 -2.42 8.19
CA GLU A 14 16.31 -3.74 8.42
C GLU A 14 14.82 -3.78 8.08
N LEU A 15 14.41 -4.80 7.33
CA LEU A 15 13.03 -5.21 7.26
C LEU A 15 12.74 -6.18 8.41
N LEU A 16 11.73 -5.83 9.19
CA LEU A 16 11.24 -6.64 10.28
C LEU A 16 9.95 -7.34 9.88
N LEU A 17 9.81 -8.57 10.33
CA LEU A 17 8.63 -9.39 10.16
C LEU A 17 8.05 -9.74 11.53
N SER A 18 6.77 -9.47 11.72
CA SER A 18 5.97 -10.01 12.82
C SER A 18 4.87 -10.91 12.27
N ARG A 19 4.53 -11.91 13.05
CA ARG A 19 3.53 -12.93 12.71
C ARG A 19 2.40 -12.95 13.74
N SER A 20 1.18 -13.05 13.23
CA SER A 20 0.00 -13.34 14.04
C SER A 20 -0.66 -14.63 13.56
N THR A 21 -1.04 -15.50 14.50
CA THR A 21 -1.77 -16.74 14.25
C THR A 21 -3.24 -16.67 14.64
N ASP A 22 -3.67 -15.55 15.23
CA ASP A 22 -5.01 -15.33 15.77
C ASP A 22 -5.77 -14.18 15.07
N GLY A 23 -5.44 -13.93 13.81
CA GLY A 23 -6.08 -12.89 13.01
C GLY A 23 -5.69 -11.46 13.43
N GLY A 24 -4.46 -11.25 13.89
CA GLY A 24 -3.94 -9.93 14.26
C GLY A 24 -4.31 -9.46 15.67
N ARG A 25 -4.75 -10.34 16.56
CA ARG A 25 -5.02 -10.00 17.97
C ARG A 25 -3.73 -9.92 18.77
N THR A 26 -2.85 -10.89 18.55
CA THR A 26 -1.51 -10.93 19.13
C THR A 26 -0.46 -11.10 18.04
N TRP A 27 0.74 -10.63 18.29
CA TRP A 27 1.85 -10.62 17.35
C TRP A 27 3.11 -11.20 17.98
N SER A 28 3.88 -11.94 17.21
CA SER A 28 5.22 -12.34 17.62
C SER A 28 6.12 -11.13 17.79
N GLU A 29 7.20 -11.29 18.52
CA GLU A 29 8.30 -10.35 18.46
C GLU A 29 8.77 -10.16 17.03
N ALA A 30 9.14 -8.91 16.70
CA ALA A 30 9.66 -8.55 15.39
C ALA A 30 11.02 -9.18 15.15
N GLN A 31 11.19 -9.87 14.04
CA GLN A 31 12.45 -10.49 13.65
C GLN A 31 12.96 -9.91 12.34
N PRO A 32 14.26 -9.66 12.21
CA PRO A 32 14.86 -9.36 10.91
C PRO A 32 14.59 -10.48 9.90
N ILE A 33 14.40 -10.12 8.65
CA ILE A 33 14.30 -11.11 7.56
C ILE A 33 15.72 -11.43 7.08
N PRO A 34 16.17 -12.69 7.18
CA PRO A 34 17.52 -13.08 6.78
C PRO A 34 17.82 -12.75 5.31
N GLY A 35 19.04 -12.31 5.02
CA GLY A 35 19.50 -12.00 3.66
C GLY A 35 19.08 -10.62 3.13
N ILE A 36 18.40 -9.81 3.93
CA ILE A 36 18.01 -8.44 3.59
C ILE A 36 18.84 -7.41 4.38
N GLU A 37 19.94 -7.82 4.90
CA GLU A 37 20.87 -6.98 5.66
C GLU A 37 21.68 -6.12 4.68
N HIS A 38 21.95 -4.90 4.92
CA HIS A 38 22.94 -4.06 4.19
C HIS A 38 22.41 -3.02 3.19
N CYS A 39 21.11 -2.82 3.02
CA CYS A 39 20.66 -1.68 2.26
C CYS A 39 19.74 -0.77 3.09
N SER A 40 19.75 0.53 2.79
CA SER A 40 18.73 1.44 3.30
C SER A 40 17.42 1.09 2.61
N ILE A 41 16.52 0.45 3.35
CA ILE A 41 15.34 -0.19 2.76
C ILE A 41 14.18 0.79 2.73
N TYR A 42 13.55 0.87 1.57
CA TYR A 42 12.22 1.46 1.43
C TYR A 42 11.16 0.42 1.79
N PRO A 43 10.02 0.82 2.40
CA PRO A 43 9.02 -0.14 2.89
C PRO A 43 8.71 -1.24 1.90
N GLY A 44 8.77 -2.48 2.36
CA GLY A 44 8.43 -3.65 1.59
C GLY A 44 6.91 -3.87 1.52
N SER A 45 6.49 -4.71 0.59
CA SER A 45 5.11 -5.18 0.46
C SER A 45 5.08 -6.69 0.34
N LEU A 46 4.07 -7.30 0.96
CA LEU A 46 3.76 -8.73 0.85
C LEU A 46 2.60 -8.94 -0.11
N THR A 47 2.72 -9.96 -0.95
CA THR A 47 1.63 -10.46 -1.80
C THR A 47 1.56 -11.97 -1.68
N THR A 48 0.38 -12.51 -1.43
CA THR A 48 0.13 -13.95 -1.55
C THR A 48 -0.33 -14.24 -2.97
N LEU A 49 0.41 -15.07 -3.70
CA LEU A 49 0.08 -15.50 -5.04
C LEU A 49 -1.04 -16.55 -5.04
N SER A 50 -1.61 -16.83 -6.20
CA SER A 50 -2.65 -17.84 -6.41
C SER A 50 -2.22 -19.25 -6.00
N THR A 51 -0.91 -19.52 -6.00
CA THR A 51 -0.31 -20.78 -5.53
C THR A 51 -0.20 -20.91 -4.02
N GLY A 52 -0.49 -19.82 -3.25
CA GLY A 52 -0.21 -19.73 -1.83
C GLY A 52 1.20 -19.25 -1.49
N ARG A 53 2.11 -19.17 -2.48
CA ARG A 53 3.45 -18.58 -2.30
C ARG A 53 3.33 -17.12 -1.89
N ILE A 54 4.13 -16.70 -0.93
CA ILE A 54 4.22 -15.31 -0.51
C ILE A 54 5.44 -14.67 -1.16
N VAL A 55 5.25 -13.53 -1.80
CA VAL A 55 6.33 -12.70 -2.34
C VAL A 55 6.48 -11.48 -1.45
N LEU A 56 7.69 -11.25 -1.01
CA LEU A 56 8.13 -10.01 -0.39
C LEU A 56 8.92 -9.21 -1.41
N GLN A 57 8.54 -7.97 -1.61
CA GLN A 57 9.24 -7.04 -2.51
C GLN A 57 9.54 -5.73 -1.80
N TRP A 58 10.67 -5.13 -2.11
CA TRP A 58 11.11 -3.85 -1.56
C TRP A 58 12.08 -3.15 -2.51
N SER A 59 12.59 -1.99 -2.10
CA SER A 59 13.64 -1.29 -2.83
C SER A 59 14.78 -0.91 -1.92
N CYS A 60 16.00 -1.19 -2.35
CA CYS A 60 17.23 -0.76 -1.70
C CYS A 60 17.65 0.63 -2.19
N TYR A 61 18.00 1.48 -1.27
CA TYR A 61 18.46 2.83 -1.55
C TYR A 61 19.98 2.85 -1.72
N HIS A 62 20.43 3.46 -2.80
CA HIS A 62 21.85 3.62 -3.12
C HIS A 62 22.18 5.09 -3.32
N SER A 63 23.41 5.46 -2.93
CA SER A 63 23.96 6.78 -3.11
C SER A 63 25.44 6.68 -3.49
N GLU A 64 25.82 7.23 -4.64
CA GLU A 64 27.20 7.27 -5.11
C GLU A 64 27.43 8.51 -5.95
N GLY A 65 28.52 9.26 -5.71
CA GLY A 65 28.88 10.43 -6.49
C GLY A 65 27.79 11.52 -6.56
N GLY A 66 26.89 11.62 -5.54
CA GLY A 66 25.78 12.55 -5.55
C GLY A 66 24.54 12.04 -6.32
N ARG A 67 24.63 10.91 -7.01
CA ARG A 67 23.50 10.23 -7.64
C ARG A 67 22.76 9.38 -6.61
N LEU A 68 21.44 9.48 -6.59
CA LEU A 68 20.57 8.67 -5.75
C LEU A 68 19.71 7.78 -6.64
N TRP A 69 19.63 6.49 -6.31
CA TRP A 69 18.74 5.55 -7.01
C TRP A 69 18.24 4.47 -6.06
N ARG A 70 17.21 3.76 -6.49
CA ARG A 70 16.66 2.61 -5.77
C ARG A 70 16.67 1.38 -6.66
N GLN A 71 17.16 0.28 -6.11
CA GLN A 71 17.18 -1.03 -6.74
C GLN A 71 16.02 -1.85 -6.19
N PRO A 72 14.98 -2.15 -7.00
CA PRO A 72 13.91 -3.05 -6.61
C PRO A 72 14.43 -4.48 -6.47
N GLN A 73 13.96 -5.16 -5.42
CA GLN A 73 14.34 -6.52 -5.06
C GLN A 73 13.12 -7.32 -4.59
N PHE A 74 13.23 -8.64 -4.64
CA PHE A 74 12.21 -9.55 -4.12
C PHE A 74 12.80 -10.86 -3.62
N CYS A 75 12.06 -11.53 -2.76
CA CYS A 75 12.21 -12.93 -2.40
C CYS A 75 10.85 -13.57 -2.18
N SER A 76 10.82 -14.88 -2.02
CA SER A 76 9.56 -15.61 -1.84
C SER A 76 9.65 -16.65 -0.72
N SER A 77 8.48 -17.04 -0.23
CA SER A 77 8.31 -18.07 0.79
C SER A 77 7.18 -19.01 0.40
N ASP A 78 7.41 -20.32 0.53
CA ASP A 78 6.42 -21.38 0.33
C ASP A 78 5.88 -21.96 1.65
N ASP A 79 6.35 -21.47 2.79
CA ASP A 79 6.05 -21.97 4.12
C ASP A 79 5.44 -20.91 5.05
N ASN A 80 4.65 -20.01 4.48
CA ASN A 80 4.01 -18.89 5.19
C ASN A 80 5.02 -17.93 5.85
N GLY A 81 6.14 -17.64 5.19
CA GLY A 81 7.15 -16.68 5.63
C GLY A 81 8.04 -17.19 6.76
N ARG A 82 8.15 -18.52 6.98
CA ARG A 82 9.12 -19.10 7.94
C ARG A 82 10.52 -19.09 7.36
N THR A 83 10.64 -19.47 6.11
CA THR A 83 11.89 -19.36 5.34
C THR A 83 11.68 -18.57 4.06
N TRP A 84 12.75 -17.97 3.56
CA TRP A 84 12.73 -17.10 2.38
C TRP A 84 13.77 -17.57 1.37
N SER A 85 13.43 -17.47 0.09
CA SER A 85 14.37 -17.73 -0.99
C SER A 85 15.51 -16.71 -0.99
N THR A 86 16.56 -16.99 -1.75
CA THR A 86 17.60 -16.00 -2.05
C THR A 86 16.96 -14.73 -2.64
N VAL A 87 17.46 -13.59 -2.19
CA VAL A 87 17.08 -12.27 -2.70
C VAL A 87 17.49 -12.14 -4.17
N ARG A 88 16.58 -11.64 -4.99
CA ARG A 88 16.81 -11.36 -6.41
C ARG A 88 16.54 -9.90 -6.72
N GLU A 89 17.35 -9.32 -7.57
CA GLU A 89 17.13 -7.97 -8.11
C GLU A 89 16.19 -8.00 -9.30
N ILE A 90 15.41 -6.94 -9.45
CA ILE A 90 14.63 -6.68 -10.66
C ILE A 90 15.49 -5.82 -11.56
N PRO A 91 15.95 -6.33 -12.72
CA PRO A 91 16.99 -5.70 -13.54
C PRO A 91 16.41 -4.56 -14.39
N LEU A 92 15.95 -3.49 -13.75
CA LEU A 92 15.42 -2.31 -14.41
C LEU A 92 16.55 -1.46 -14.98
N PRO A 93 16.44 -1.00 -16.23
CA PRO A 93 17.28 0.06 -16.74
C PRO A 93 16.94 1.40 -16.07
N ASP A 94 17.85 2.34 -16.10
CA ASP A 94 17.65 3.75 -15.73
C ASP A 94 17.02 3.96 -14.33
N LEU A 95 17.61 3.32 -13.33
CA LEU A 95 17.19 3.45 -11.94
C LEU A 95 17.30 4.91 -11.46
N THR A 96 16.24 5.38 -10.83
CA THR A 96 16.13 6.71 -10.24
C THR A 96 15.82 6.66 -8.76
N ASN A 97 15.81 7.79 -8.08
CA ASN A 97 15.32 7.89 -6.71
C ASN A 97 13.80 7.61 -6.59
N TYR A 98 13.08 7.54 -7.70
CA TYR A 98 11.64 7.23 -7.74
C TYR A 98 11.35 5.79 -8.18
N THR A 99 12.35 5.01 -8.56
CA THR A 99 12.22 3.61 -8.92
C THR A 99 12.04 2.77 -7.66
N CYS A 100 10.87 2.81 -7.06
CA CYS A 100 10.62 2.13 -5.80
C CYS A 100 9.29 1.37 -5.77
N LEU A 101 9.36 0.16 -5.19
CA LEU A 101 8.21 -0.68 -4.88
C LEU A 101 7.66 -0.29 -3.51
N ARG A 102 6.40 0.10 -3.48
CA ARG A 102 5.70 0.51 -2.25
C ARG A 102 4.37 -0.20 -2.04
N HIS A 103 3.83 -0.77 -3.10
CA HIS A 103 2.52 -1.40 -3.10
C HIS A 103 2.65 -2.87 -3.51
N PRO A 104 1.74 -3.74 -3.06
CA PRO A 104 1.71 -5.13 -3.47
C PRO A 104 1.74 -5.26 -5.00
N LEU A 105 2.39 -6.30 -5.48
CA LEU A 105 2.31 -6.69 -6.88
C LEU A 105 0.89 -7.21 -7.20
N LEU A 106 0.51 -7.15 -8.47
CA LEU A 106 -0.69 -7.81 -8.97
C LEU A 106 -0.29 -9.01 -9.84
N GLU A 107 -0.68 -10.21 -9.42
CA GLU A 107 -0.50 -11.41 -10.22
C GLU A 107 -1.53 -11.46 -11.37
N LEU A 108 -1.06 -11.43 -12.61
CA LEU A 108 -1.90 -11.62 -13.80
C LEU A 108 -2.04 -13.11 -14.15
N ALA A 109 -0.96 -13.86 -14.02
CA ALA A 109 -0.83 -15.29 -14.23
C ALA A 109 0.40 -15.80 -13.46
N PRO A 110 0.59 -17.11 -13.29
CA PRO A 110 1.86 -17.64 -12.82
C PRO A 110 3.03 -17.03 -13.61
N ASN A 111 4.05 -16.55 -12.89
CA ASN A 111 5.24 -15.92 -13.46
C ASN A 111 4.98 -14.67 -14.33
N ARG A 112 3.83 -14.00 -14.14
CA ARG A 112 3.52 -12.75 -14.82
C ARG A 112 2.89 -11.77 -13.84
N TRP A 113 3.71 -10.84 -13.34
CA TRP A 113 3.36 -9.90 -12.28
C TRP A 113 3.33 -8.47 -12.79
N VAL A 114 2.34 -7.69 -12.39
CA VAL A 114 2.38 -6.24 -12.53
C VAL A 114 3.06 -5.67 -11.28
N LEU A 115 4.13 -4.93 -11.49
CA LEU A 115 4.88 -4.26 -10.42
C LEU A 115 4.59 -2.76 -10.48
N PRO A 116 3.88 -2.22 -9.47
CA PRO A 116 3.59 -0.80 -9.40
C PRO A 116 4.77 -0.06 -8.76
N LEU A 117 5.73 0.37 -9.58
CA LEU A 117 6.77 1.29 -9.14
C LEU A 117 6.24 2.73 -9.15
N TYR A 118 6.88 3.59 -8.39
CA TYR A 118 6.42 4.96 -8.25
C TYR A 118 6.61 5.81 -9.51
N ASP A 119 7.64 5.52 -10.30
CA ASP A 119 7.97 6.20 -11.54
C ASP A 119 7.39 5.51 -12.80
N ARG A 120 7.05 4.23 -12.71
CA ARG A 120 6.53 3.43 -13.83
C ARG A 120 5.76 2.21 -13.33
N THR A 121 4.97 1.61 -14.20
CA THR A 121 4.36 0.30 -13.96
C THR A 121 4.86 -0.66 -15.03
N ILE A 122 5.24 -1.87 -14.63
CA ILE A 122 5.81 -2.87 -15.53
C ILE A 122 5.12 -4.22 -15.36
N ILE A 123 5.23 -5.07 -16.39
CA ILE A 123 5.01 -6.51 -16.28
C ILE A 123 6.37 -7.16 -16.09
N PHE A 124 6.46 -8.06 -15.13
CA PHE A 124 7.70 -8.75 -14.76
C PHE A 124 7.47 -10.25 -14.73
N ASN A 125 8.40 -10.99 -15.34
CA ASN A 125 8.47 -12.43 -15.22
C ASN A 125 9.57 -12.79 -14.21
N PRO A 126 9.25 -13.35 -13.03
CA PRO A 126 10.24 -13.62 -11.98
C PRO A 126 11.21 -14.76 -12.34
N ASP A 127 10.85 -15.68 -13.26
CA ASP A 127 11.74 -16.79 -13.64
C ASP A 127 12.78 -16.35 -14.64
N THR A 128 12.37 -15.65 -15.69
CA THR A 128 13.24 -15.20 -16.78
C THR A 128 13.84 -13.83 -16.55
N LEU A 129 13.37 -13.07 -15.57
CA LEU A 129 13.69 -11.66 -15.30
C LEU A 129 13.32 -10.71 -16.45
N GLN A 130 12.47 -11.12 -17.36
CA GLN A 130 12.02 -10.28 -18.45
C GLN A 130 11.05 -9.22 -17.95
N ILE A 131 11.16 -8.03 -18.53
CA ILE A 131 10.37 -6.85 -18.22
C ILE A 131 9.66 -6.39 -19.49
N GLU A 132 8.37 -6.11 -19.36
CA GLU A 132 7.53 -5.53 -20.42
C GLU A 132 6.88 -4.24 -19.87
N PRO A 133 6.64 -3.22 -20.72
CA PRO A 133 5.83 -2.08 -20.34
C PRO A 133 4.40 -2.51 -19.98
N PHE A 134 3.78 -1.82 -19.00
CA PHE A 134 2.39 -2.02 -18.66
C PHE A 134 1.56 -0.80 -19.08
N GLY A 135 0.77 -0.95 -20.14
CA GLY A 135 -0.03 0.13 -20.70
C GLY A 135 0.81 1.15 -21.47
N ASP A 136 0.28 2.37 -21.59
CA ASP A 136 1.02 3.48 -22.19
C ASP A 136 2.09 4.00 -21.22
N GLU A 137 3.19 4.51 -21.76
CA GLU A 137 4.33 5.05 -21.01
C GLU A 137 3.93 6.35 -20.28
N ARG A 138 3.27 6.23 -19.16
CA ARG A 138 2.96 7.39 -18.31
C ARG A 138 4.17 7.77 -17.47
N ARG A 139 4.30 9.04 -17.23
CA ARG A 139 5.39 9.61 -16.42
C ARG A 139 5.35 9.22 -14.94
N HIS A 140 4.30 8.52 -14.50
CA HIS A 140 4.09 8.07 -13.12
C HIS A 140 3.49 6.67 -13.11
N GLY A 141 3.95 5.83 -12.21
CA GLY A 141 3.41 4.50 -12.01
C GLY A 141 1.95 4.53 -11.53
N LEU A 142 1.23 3.47 -11.84
CA LEU A 142 -0.12 3.21 -11.36
C LEU A 142 -0.02 2.59 -9.96
N VAL A 143 -0.29 3.35 -8.90
CA VAL A 143 -0.05 2.92 -7.51
C VAL A 143 -1.22 3.30 -6.60
N PRO A 144 -1.78 2.35 -5.84
CA PRO A 144 -1.70 0.90 -6.03
C PRO A 144 -2.42 0.45 -7.32
N ILE A 145 -2.25 -0.80 -7.71
CA ILE A 145 -3.05 -1.42 -8.76
C ILE A 145 -3.70 -2.71 -8.23
N VAL A 146 -5.01 -2.85 -8.44
CA VAL A 146 -5.75 -4.05 -8.04
C VAL A 146 -6.66 -4.53 -9.19
N LYS A 147 -6.94 -5.83 -9.20
CA LYS A 147 -7.90 -6.45 -10.10
C LYS A 147 -9.15 -6.82 -9.34
N THR A 148 -10.29 -6.30 -9.77
CA THR A 148 -11.59 -6.61 -9.18
C THR A 148 -12.05 -8.02 -9.56
N ARG A 149 -13.10 -8.51 -8.92
CA ARG A 149 -13.68 -9.80 -9.26
C ARG A 149 -14.31 -9.85 -10.66
N GLN A 150 -14.69 -8.68 -11.19
CA GLN A 150 -15.19 -8.56 -12.57
C GLN A 150 -14.06 -8.49 -13.61
N GLY A 151 -12.80 -8.55 -13.18
CA GLY A 151 -11.64 -8.45 -14.05
C GLY A 151 -11.22 -7.02 -14.39
N THR A 152 -11.90 -6.02 -13.85
CA THR A 152 -11.54 -4.60 -13.98
C THR A 152 -10.27 -4.30 -13.21
N PHE A 153 -9.40 -3.47 -13.76
CA PHE A 153 -8.27 -2.92 -13.01
C PHE A 153 -8.61 -1.55 -12.45
N LEU A 154 -8.27 -1.35 -11.19
CA LEU A 154 -8.39 -0.08 -10.50
C LEU A 154 -7.03 0.39 -10.03
N SER A 155 -6.81 1.67 -10.12
CA SER A 155 -5.59 2.32 -9.67
C SER A 155 -5.84 3.79 -9.33
N GLY A 156 -4.80 4.50 -9.00
CA GLY A 156 -4.81 5.94 -8.89
C GLY A 156 -3.56 6.56 -9.51
N ALA A 157 -3.70 7.78 -9.95
CA ALA A 157 -2.59 8.59 -10.41
C ALA A 157 -2.59 9.94 -9.69
N PRO A 158 -1.41 10.51 -9.41
CA PRO A 158 -1.36 11.86 -8.88
C PRO A 158 -2.03 12.81 -9.87
N VAL A 159 -2.89 13.69 -9.37
CA VAL A 159 -3.34 14.82 -10.17
C VAL A 159 -2.17 15.78 -10.25
N ALA A 160 -1.54 15.85 -11.41
CA ALA A 160 -0.49 16.83 -11.65
C ALA A 160 -1.10 18.24 -11.54
N SER A 161 -0.99 18.86 -10.39
CA SER A 161 -1.11 20.31 -10.27
C SER A 161 0.23 20.87 -10.73
N ALA A 162 0.23 21.55 -11.85
CA ALA A 162 1.43 22.19 -12.40
C ALA A 162 2.12 23.02 -11.28
N GLY A 163 3.35 22.62 -10.92
CA GLY A 163 4.20 23.35 -9.99
C GLY A 163 4.09 23.02 -8.50
N MET A 164 3.23 22.08 -8.07
CA MET A 164 3.20 21.68 -6.65
C MET A 164 4.09 20.47 -6.38
N PRO A 165 4.93 20.50 -5.32
CA PRO A 165 5.67 19.33 -4.87
C PRO A 165 4.72 18.17 -4.53
N ILE A 166 5.11 16.95 -4.86
CA ILE A 166 4.34 15.71 -4.56
C ILE A 166 4.01 15.55 -3.06
N SER A 167 4.67 16.31 -2.20
CA SER A 167 4.54 16.33 -0.74
C SER A 167 3.52 17.32 -0.18
N THR A 168 2.83 18.09 -1.01
CA THR A 168 1.84 19.05 -0.49
C THR A 168 0.57 18.33 -0.02
N PRO A 169 -0.07 18.81 1.08
CA PRO A 169 -1.27 18.19 1.67
C PRO A 169 -2.49 18.12 0.73
N VAL A 170 -2.44 18.80 -0.40
CA VAL A 170 -3.57 18.96 -1.36
C VAL A 170 -3.41 18.08 -2.59
N ASN A 171 -2.48 17.12 -2.60
CA ASN A 171 -2.31 16.21 -3.74
C ASN A 171 -3.49 15.23 -3.83
N LEU A 172 -4.47 15.60 -4.62
CA LEU A 172 -5.57 14.72 -4.97
C LEU A 172 -5.05 13.57 -5.83
N VAL A 173 -5.52 12.37 -5.54
CA VAL A 173 -5.34 11.21 -6.38
C VAL A 173 -6.58 11.05 -7.23
N ARG A 174 -6.39 10.97 -8.55
CA ARG A 174 -7.47 10.62 -9.46
C ARG A 174 -7.62 9.12 -9.52
N GLY A 175 -8.81 8.62 -9.23
CA GLY A 175 -9.12 7.21 -9.45
C GLY A 175 -9.04 6.90 -10.95
N LEU A 176 -8.53 5.72 -11.27
CA LEU A 176 -8.39 5.20 -12.62
C LEU A 176 -9.02 3.81 -12.72
N ARG A 177 -9.70 3.56 -13.82
CA ARG A 177 -10.37 2.28 -14.10
C ARG A 177 -10.03 1.82 -15.51
N SER A 178 -9.70 0.53 -15.66
CA SER A 178 -9.47 -0.13 -16.95
C SER A 178 -10.30 -1.40 -17.04
N ILE A 179 -10.96 -1.62 -18.18
CA ILE A 179 -11.72 -2.84 -18.50
C ILE A 179 -11.02 -3.72 -19.54
N ASP A 180 -9.86 -3.30 -20.00
CA ASP A 180 -9.09 -3.93 -21.07
C ASP A 180 -7.68 -4.35 -20.61
N GLN A 181 -7.56 -4.76 -19.36
CA GLN A 181 -6.33 -5.22 -18.72
C GLN A 181 -5.20 -4.18 -18.71
N GLY A 182 -5.56 -2.93 -18.50
CA GLY A 182 -4.60 -1.83 -18.35
C GLY A 182 -4.14 -1.19 -19.65
N ARG A 183 -4.71 -1.56 -20.81
CA ARG A 183 -4.37 -0.93 -22.10
C ARG A 183 -4.88 0.49 -22.19
N THR A 184 -6.12 0.72 -21.73
CA THR A 184 -6.68 2.06 -21.63
C THR A 184 -7.24 2.31 -20.23
N TRP A 185 -7.25 3.58 -19.82
CA TRP A 185 -7.67 3.99 -18.49
C TRP A 185 -8.68 5.12 -18.55
N GLN A 186 -9.82 4.89 -17.93
CA GLN A 186 -10.83 5.92 -17.69
C GLN A 186 -10.53 6.63 -16.37
N ALA A 187 -10.52 7.95 -16.40
CA ALA A 187 -10.45 8.75 -15.18
C ALA A 187 -11.79 8.70 -14.44
N LEU A 188 -11.69 8.48 -13.14
CA LEU A 188 -12.81 8.46 -12.22
C LEU A 188 -12.79 9.68 -11.29
N GLN A 189 -13.70 9.67 -10.32
CA GLN A 189 -13.74 10.65 -9.24
C GLN A 189 -12.39 10.75 -8.50
N ALA A 190 -12.07 11.95 -8.04
CA ALA A 190 -10.92 12.16 -7.15
C ALA A 190 -11.12 11.39 -5.84
N LEU A 191 -10.05 10.72 -5.40
CA LEU A 191 -10.03 10.00 -4.13
C LEU A 191 -9.58 10.96 -3.02
N PRO A 192 -10.27 11.00 -1.88
CA PRO A 192 -9.90 11.84 -0.74
C PRO A 192 -8.70 11.18 -0.02
N THR A 193 -7.50 11.52 -0.44
CA THR A 193 -6.29 10.95 0.16
C THR A 193 -5.13 11.92 0.07
N PHE A 194 -4.18 11.75 0.98
CA PHE A 194 -2.92 12.48 0.98
C PHE A 194 -1.95 11.88 -0.06
N GLY A 195 -2.07 12.30 -1.32
CA GLY A 195 -1.19 11.84 -2.39
C GLY A 195 -1.19 10.32 -2.59
N VAL A 196 -0.34 9.85 -3.48
CA VAL A 196 -0.24 8.42 -3.85
C VAL A 196 0.35 7.52 -2.76
N ALA A 197 0.98 8.09 -1.75
CA ALA A 197 1.50 7.34 -0.60
C ALA A 197 0.45 7.15 0.50
N GLY A 198 -0.64 7.89 0.46
CA GLY A 198 -1.64 7.98 1.53
C GLY A 198 -2.81 7.04 1.38
N TYR A 199 -2.81 6.08 0.46
CA TYR A 199 -3.96 5.19 0.28
C TYR A 199 -3.58 3.78 -0.17
N ASP A 200 -4.53 2.87 0.02
CA ASP A 200 -4.51 1.50 -0.44
C ASP A 200 -5.87 1.09 -0.99
N LEU A 201 -5.88 0.12 -1.89
CA LEU A 201 -7.10 -0.48 -2.43
C LEU A 201 -7.12 -1.97 -2.09
N THR A 202 -8.23 -2.45 -1.56
CA THR A 202 -8.42 -3.86 -1.20
C THR A 202 -9.71 -4.38 -1.80
N VAL A 203 -9.63 -5.44 -2.59
CA VAL A 203 -10.80 -6.12 -3.16
C VAL A 203 -11.25 -7.22 -2.21
N LEU A 204 -12.48 -7.14 -1.74
CA LEU A 204 -13.04 -8.10 -0.79
C LEU A 204 -13.62 -9.33 -1.47
N GLN A 205 -13.82 -10.40 -0.69
CA GLN A 205 -14.42 -11.64 -1.16
C GLN A 205 -15.85 -11.48 -1.66
N ASN A 206 -16.61 -10.51 -1.16
CA ASN A 206 -17.96 -10.18 -1.64
C ASN A 206 -17.97 -9.28 -2.88
N GLY A 207 -16.81 -8.89 -3.40
CA GLY A 207 -16.66 -8.01 -4.55
C GLY A 207 -16.63 -6.52 -4.22
N TRP A 208 -16.84 -6.10 -2.98
CA TRP A 208 -16.66 -4.72 -2.58
C TRP A 208 -15.19 -4.33 -2.67
N ILE A 209 -14.93 -3.04 -2.83
CA ILE A 209 -13.60 -2.50 -2.86
C ILE A 209 -13.49 -1.50 -1.71
N VAL A 210 -12.48 -1.69 -0.88
CA VAL A 210 -12.16 -0.78 0.23
C VAL A 210 -11.04 0.14 -0.21
N LEU A 211 -11.28 1.43 -0.09
CA LEU A 211 -10.26 2.48 -0.12
C LEU A 211 -9.84 2.76 1.33
N THR A 212 -8.62 2.46 1.67
CA THR A 212 -8.00 2.93 2.91
C THR A 212 -7.23 4.19 2.60
N SER A 213 -7.52 5.29 3.26
CA SER A 213 -6.91 6.58 2.96
C SER A 213 -6.45 7.32 4.21
N ILE A 214 -5.39 8.12 4.06
CA ILE A 214 -5.06 9.19 4.99
C ILE A 214 -5.71 10.45 4.48
N VAL A 215 -6.46 11.11 5.32
CA VAL A 215 -7.10 12.39 5.04
C VAL A 215 -6.58 13.46 5.97
N TYR A 216 -6.60 14.70 5.51
CA TYR A 216 -6.17 15.89 6.23
C TYR A 216 -7.29 16.90 6.33
N GLY A 217 -7.31 17.66 7.44
CA GLY A 217 -8.30 18.72 7.64
C GLY A 217 -9.64 18.23 8.21
N ILE A 218 -9.62 17.09 8.90
CA ILE A 218 -10.75 16.65 9.71
C ILE A 218 -10.65 17.40 11.04
N GLY A 219 -11.59 18.29 11.30
CA GLY A 219 -11.56 19.12 12.51
C GLY A 219 -10.91 20.50 12.33
N GLN A 220 -10.90 21.29 13.42
CA GLN A 220 -10.51 22.71 13.39
C GLN A 220 -9.00 22.94 13.27
N ASP A 221 -8.17 21.98 13.66
CA ASP A 221 -6.70 22.14 13.78
C ASP A 221 -5.90 21.39 12.70
N GLY A 222 -6.51 21.02 11.59
CA GLY A 222 -5.82 20.31 10.53
C GLY A 222 -5.40 18.90 10.94
N GLU A 223 -6.24 18.23 11.70
CA GLU A 223 -6.05 16.84 12.13
C GLU A 223 -5.94 15.87 10.98
N TRP A 224 -5.27 14.77 11.23
CA TRP A 224 -5.11 13.68 10.27
C TRP A 224 -5.87 12.45 10.74
N ALA A 225 -6.42 11.70 9.81
CA ALA A 225 -7.08 10.44 10.13
C ALA A 225 -6.80 9.38 9.07
N TYR A 226 -6.80 8.11 9.50
CA TYR A 226 -6.95 6.97 8.61
C TYR A 226 -8.43 6.63 8.49
N GLN A 227 -8.88 6.48 7.26
CA GLN A 227 -10.29 6.23 6.95
C GLN A 227 -10.47 5.08 5.97
N LEU A 228 -11.64 4.42 6.06
CA LEU A 228 -12.10 3.42 5.12
C LEU A 228 -13.34 3.95 4.39
N SER A 229 -13.34 3.86 3.06
CA SER A 229 -14.51 4.10 2.21
C SER A 229 -14.71 2.90 1.31
N ILE A 230 -15.94 2.67 0.83
CA ILE A 230 -16.25 1.51 0.01
C ILE A 230 -16.81 1.90 -1.36
N SER A 231 -16.56 1.01 -2.32
CA SER A 231 -17.27 0.95 -3.60
C SER A 231 -17.92 -0.43 -3.72
N ARG A 232 -19.19 -0.45 -4.15
CA ARG A 232 -19.97 -1.68 -4.35
C ARG A 232 -20.22 -1.98 -5.83
N ASP A 233 -19.82 -1.09 -6.71
CA ASP A 233 -20.14 -1.08 -8.13
C ASP A 233 -18.90 -1.18 -9.02
N ASP A 234 -17.92 -2.00 -8.60
CA ASP A 234 -16.69 -2.26 -9.34
C ASP A 234 -15.82 -0.99 -9.53
N GLY A 235 -15.78 -0.16 -8.50
CA GLY A 235 -14.96 1.05 -8.45
C GLY A 235 -15.50 2.24 -9.23
N ARG A 236 -16.73 2.18 -9.74
CA ARG A 236 -17.32 3.31 -10.51
C ARG A 236 -17.66 4.49 -9.61
N THR A 237 -18.23 4.20 -8.45
CA THR A 237 -18.58 5.21 -7.45
C THR A 237 -18.08 4.79 -6.06
N TRP A 238 -17.94 5.77 -5.19
CA TRP A 238 -17.48 5.58 -3.81
C TRP A 238 -18.48 6.18 -2.84
N GLU A 239 -18.79 5.45 -1.76
CA GLU A 239 -19.71 5.88 -0.70
C GLU A 239 -18.97 6.75 0.33
N PHE A 240 -18.54 7.96 -0.08
CA PHE A 240 -17.79 8.86 0.80
C PHE A 240 -18.63 9.45 1.94
N ASP A 241 -19.94 9.43 1.83
CA ASP A 241 -20.90 9.78 2.88
C ASP A 241 -20.94 8.75 4.02
N ARG A 242 -20.38 7.56 3.78
CA ARG A 242 -20.29 6.46 4.76
C ARG A 242 -18.84 6.16 5.15
N THR A 243 -17.96 7.10 4.96
CA THR A 243 -16.57 6.93 5.32
C THR A 243 -16.39 6.69 6.82
N MET A 244 -15.68 5.62 7.17
CA MET A 244 -15.41 5.24 8.55
C MET A 244 -14.02 5.69 8.97
N THR A 245 -13.88 6.51 10.00
CA THR A 245 -12.60 6.82 10.62
C THR A 245 -12.18 5.65 11.52
N ILE A 246 -11.02 5.07 11.24
CA ILE A 246 -10.45 3.97 12.03
C ILE A 246 -9.35 4.42 13.00
N TYR A 247 -8.75 5.57 12.73
CA TYR A 247 -7.75 6.17 13.62
C TYR A 247 -7.73 7.69 13.45
N ASN A 248 -7.89 8.41 14.55
CA ASN A 248 -7.74 9.85 14.63
C ASN A 248 -7.07 10.20 15.97
N PRO A 249 -5.80 10.63 15.99
CA PRO A 249 -5.12 10.98 17.23
C PRO A 249 -5.41 12.41 17.70
N GLY A 250 -6.31 13.18 17.06
CA GLY A 250 -6.58 14.58 17.37
C GLY A 250 -5.41 15.53 17.05
N ARG A 251 -4.51 15.12 16.17
CA ARG A 251 -3.31 15.87 15.79
C ARG A 251 -2.80 15.45 14.41
N ARG A 252 -1.75 16.11 13.95
CA ARG A 252 -1.01 15.65 12.78
C ARG A 252 -0.32 14.30 13.06
N ILE A 253 -0.39 13.37 12.12
CA ILE A 253 0.31 12.10 12.17
C ILE A 253 1.71 12.27 11.55
N ALA A 254 2.76 12.08 12.33
CA ALA A 254 4.12 12.10 11.83
C ALA A 254 4.49 10.80 11.13
N GLY A 255 5.33 10.92 10.12
CA GLY A 255 5.79 9.76 9.37
C GLY A 255 4.70 9.04 8.60
N ARG A 256 3.61 9.68 8.33
CA ARG A 256 2.40 9.20 7.67
C ARG A 256 2.63 8.55 6.31
N GLY A 257 1.82 7.58 5.98
CA GLY A 257 1.73 6.98 4.64
C GLY A 257 1.65 5.46 4.67
N TRP A 258 1.41 4.92 3.49
CA TRP A 258 1.41 3.48 3.20
C TRP A 258 0.55 2.62 4.13
N PRO A 259 -0.72 3.00 4.39
CA PRO A 259 -1.61 2.07 5.04
C PRO A 259 -1.76 0.81 4.19
N ARG A 260 -1.97 -0.33 4.84
CA ARG A 260 -2.26 -1.59 4.15
C ARG A 260 -3.45 -2.24 4.80
N THR A 261 -4.44 -2.56 3.99
CA THR A 261 -5.63 -3.28 4.43
C THR A 261 -5.69 -4.64 3.78
N VAL A 262 -6.05 -5.64 4.54
CA VAL A 262 -6.29 -7.00 4.07
C VAL A 262 -7.59 -7.53 4.66
N GLN A 263 -8.28 -8.37 3.92
CA GLN A 263 -9.39 -9.13 4.47
C GLN A 263 -8.83 -10.33 5.24
N LEU A 264 -9.09 -10.39 6.55
CA LEU A 264 -8.60 -11.45 7.43
C LEU A 264 -9.47 -12.71 7.35
N ASP A 265 -10.77 -12.48 7.32
CA ASP A 265 -11.83 -13.49 7.20
C ASP A 265 -13.06 -12.86 6.54
N HIS A 266 -14.19 -13.57 6.46
CA HIS A 266 -15.41 -13.09 5.80
C HIS A 266 -16.06 -11.89 6.51
N GLU A 267 -15.67 -11.59 7.75
CA GLU A 267 -16.29 -10.55 8.58
C GLU A 267 -15.32 -9.42 8.96
N THR A 268 -14.01 -9.61 8.78
CA THR A 268 -13.01 -8.74 9.41
C THR A 268 -11.97 -8.25 8.41
N LEU A 269 -11.68 -6.97 8.46
CA LEU A 269 -10.51 -6.33 7.85
C LEU A 269 -9.41 -6.16 8.89
N GLY A 270 -8.16 -6.21 8.46
CA GLY A 270 -7.00 -5.79 9.21
C GLY A 270 -6.29 -4.66 8.49
N THR A 271 -6.08 -3.53 9.15
CA THR A 271 -5.36 -2.39 8.57
C THR A 271 -4.09 -2.13 9.36
N LEU A 272 -2.96 -2.19 8.65
CA LEU A 272 -1.63 -1.86 9.17
C LEU A 272 -1.29 -0.42 8.76
N PHE A 273 -0.80 0.37 9.69
CA PHE A 273 -0.30 1.72 9.46
C PHE A 273 0.69 2.11 10.54
N TYR A 274 1.30 3.26 10.45
CA TYR A 274 2.21 3.74 11.48
C TYR A 274 1.94 5.20 11.86
N ASP A 275 2.27 5.52 13.11
CA ASP A 275 2.29 6.86 13.67
C ASP A 275 3.53 7.02 14.54
N LEU A 276 4.44 7.89 14.12
CA LEU A 276 5.74 8.08 14.77
C LEU A 276 5.69 9.03 15.95
N ASP A 277 4.59 9.77 16.12
CA ASP A 277 4.35 10.68 17.24
C ASP A 277 3.29 10.14 18.21
N ALA A 278 2.96 8.85 18.13
CA ALA A 278 1.97 8.28 19.04
C ALA A 278 2.44 8.43 20.48
N THR A 279 1.65 9.16 21.26
CA THR A 279 1.86 9.35 22.71
C THR A 279 0.99 8.43 23.56
N GLN A 280 0.11 7.66 22.91
CA GLN A 280 -0.77 6.69 23.57
C GLN A 280 0.01 5.44 24.02
N ALA A 281 -0.62 4.60 24.84
CA ALA A 281 0.01 3.41 25.39
C ALA A 281 0.72 2.58 24.33
N GLY A 282 2.06 2.50 24.40
CA GLY A 282 2.92 1.83 23.43
C GLY A 282 3.90 2.75 22.68
N GLY A 283 3.69 4.08 22.68
CA GLY A 283 4.59 5.03 22.02
C GLY A 283 4.57 4.98 20.49
N PRO A 284 5.57 5.59 19.83
CA PRO A 284 5.71 5.58 18.38
C PRO A 284 5.78 4.14 17.83
N GLY A 285 5.03 3.84 16.78
CA GLY A 285 5.06 2.47 16.29
C GLY A 285 4.23 2.18 15.06
N VAL A 286 4.18 0.90 14.76
CA VAL A 286 3.30 0.30 13.76
C VAL A 286 2.05 -0.20 14.47
N PHE A 287 0.90 0.17 13.93
CA PHE A 287 -0.40 -0.15 14.49
C PHE A 287 -1.15 -1.09 13.56
N PHE A 288 -1.92 -2.01 14.16
CA PHE A 288 -2.81 -2.89 13.45
C PHE A 288 -4.22 -2.79 14.03
N ILE A 289 -5.17 -2.38 13.21
CA ILE A 289 -6.57 -2.24 13.60
C ILE A 289 -7.41 -3.29 12.89
N ARG A 290 -8.27 -3.96 13.67
CA ARG A 290 -9.27 -4.89 13.16
C ARG A 290 -10.61 -4.19 13.05
N THR A 291 -11.20 -4.20 11.85
CA THR A 291 -12.46 -3.53 11.56
C THR A 291 -13.49 -4.55 11.07
N PRO A 292 -14.67 -4.67 11.71
CA PRO A 292 -15.74 -5.50 11.18
C PRO A 292 -16.24 -4.97 9.84
N ILE A 293 -16.36 -5.82 8.82
CA ILE A 293 -16.83 -5.42 7.48
C ILE A 293 -18.25 -4.85 7.54
N ARG A 294 -19.11 -5.39 8.42
CA ARG A 294 -20.46 -4.87 8.66
C ARG A 294 -20.50 -3.40 9.13
N ALA A 295 -19.42 -2.92 9.76
CA ALA A 295 -19.36 -1.52 10.20
C ALA A 295 -19.28 -0.55 9.03
N LEU A 296 -18.89 -1.01 7.84
CA LEU A 296 -18.88 -0.21 6.62
C LEU A 296 -20.29 -0.05 6.01
N ASP A 297 -21.29 -0.81 6.49
CA ASP A 297 -22.69 -0.70 6.05
C ASP A 297 -23.47 0.38 6.81
N VAL A 298 -22.97 0.80 7.95
CA VAL A 298 -23.65 1.81 8.77
C VAL A 298 -23.34 3.19 8.21
N PRO A 299 -24.35 4.04 7.92
CA PRO A 299 -24.11 5.44 7.58
C PRO A 299 -23.25 6.07 8.68
N ALA A 300 -22.29 6.90 8.31
CA ALA A 300 -21.51 7.66 9.28
C ALA A 300 -22.52 8.38 10.19
N ALA A 301 -22.50 8.05 11.46
CA ALA A 301 -23.40 8.71 12.42
C ALA A 301 -23.13 10.20 12.32
N GLN A 302 -24.18 10.96 11.98
CA GLN A 302 -24.10 12.42 12.00
C GLN A 302 -23.67 12.81 13.41
N GLY A 303 -22.38 13.21 13.52
CA GLY A 303 -21.80 13.90 14.64
C GLY A 303 -22.25 13.43 16.03
N LEU A 304 -21.61 12.42 16.57
CA LEU A 304 -21.45 12.39 18.02
C LEU A 304 -20.42 13.49 18.34
N ALA A 305 -20.93 14.64 18.75
CA ALA A 305 -20.09 15.64 19.41
C ALA A 305 -19.42 14.95 20.61
N PRO A 306 -18.12 15.12 20.82
CA PRO A 306 -17.48 14.64 22.04
C PRO A 306 -18.10 15.38 23.22
N ASN A 307 -18.67 14.63 24.17
CA ASN A 307 -18.94 15.12 25.51
C ASN A 307 -17.62 15.28 26.27
#